data_3e7c04d5569124079b948fd81bc8057d
#
_entry.id   3e7c04d5569124079b948fd81bc8057d
#
_cell.length_a   1.000
_cell.length_b   1.000
_cell.length_c   1.000
_cell.angle_alpha   90.00
_cell.angle_beta   90.00
_cell.angle_gamma   90.00
#
_symmetry.space_group_name_H-M   'P 1'
#
loop_
_entity.id
_entity.type
_entity.pdbx_description
1 polymer ?
#
loop_
_entity_poly.entity_id
_entity_poly.type
_entity_poly.pdbx_seq_one_letter_code
_entity_poly.pdbx_strand_id
1 'polypeptide(L)'
;IRTAEEYAKNHNYASHMIYGCGFEDASTLIRVLMGDNEFLEFNAKQHNRFRAAFKKYLKMGGQLPAKERKSLSVKKTSLPVVNEIEKVQPKDFDKSKFEITLLRRYRNGMQFDSIDFENFREMYDALFDETLTFDDEALEERLRYCGVLYKDRLFPAEGIIDNNTKETLFAYIANCFSTGKSVLYYKAIYQDLSNAFASCFTLADEKMLKAYIEYSAEKDKYYYFSDYMSVDRNVKIDHTEEVEEYFLSAGKPMRLDDAFSTLSHIPKERVD
;
A
#
# COMPACT_ATOMS: atom_id res chain seq x y z
N ILE A 1 -4.37 18.61 1.41
CA ILE A 1 -3.75 19.97 1.41
C ILE A 1 -4.61 20.93 0.61
N ARG A 2 -4.96 20.71 -0.68
CA ARG A 2 -5.81 21.64 -1.48
C ARG A 2 -7.08 22.07 -0.75
N THR A 3 -7.79 21.13 -0.12
CA THR A 3 -9.02 21.42 0.65
C THR A 3 -8.74 22.31 1.88
N ALA A 4 -7.56 22.19 2.49
CA ALA A 4 -7.15 23.08 3.57
C ALA A 4 -6.77 24.47 3.07
N GLU A 5 -6.21 24.58 1.86
CA GLU A 5 -5.97 25.84 1.18
C GLU A 5 -7.28 26.56 0.81
N GLU A 6 -8.28 25.80 0.33
CA GLU A 6 -9.64 26.32 0.07
C GLU A 6 -10.30 26.79 1.36
N TYR A 7 -10.15 26.05 2.46
CA TYR A 7 -10.64 26.49 3.77
C TYR A 7 -9.98 27.81 4.19
N ALA A 8 -8.65 27.89 4.12
CA ALA A 8 -7.89 29.08 4.47
C ALA A 8 -8.31 30.29 3.62
N LYS A 9 -8.51 30.09 2.31
CA LYS A 9 -8.99 31.13 1.39
C LYS A 9 -10.40 31.63 1.75
N ASN A 10 -11.31 30.72 2.06
CA ASN A 10 -12.70 31.06 2.40
C ASN A 10 -12.84 31.77 3.76
N HIS A 11 -11.87 31.60 4.64
CA HIS A 11 -11.82 32.25 5.97
C HIS A 11 -10.84 33.45 6.03
N ASN A 12 -10.43 33.97 4.86
CA ASN A 12 -9.59 35.16 4.70
C ASN A 12 -8.27 35.14 5.48
N TYR A 13 -7.61 33.98 5.56
CA TYR A 13 -6.26 33.91 6.13
C TYR A 13 -5.27 34.70 5.25
N ALA A 14 -4.34 35.40 5.87
CA ALA A 14 -3.35 36.26 5.19
C ALA A 14 -2.48 35.48 4.18
N SER A 15 -2.20 34.22 4.45
CA SER A 15 -1.66 33.26 3.48
C SER A 15 -2.63 32.08 3.35
N HIS A 16 -2.93 31.65 2.15
CA HIS A 16 -3.85 30.54 1.89
C HIS A 16 -3.22 29.44 1.02
N MET A 17 -1.94 29.57 0.68
CA MET A 17 -1.22 28.59 -0.13
C MET A 17 -0.20 27.83 0.69
N ILE A 18 -0.27 26.50 0.64
CA ILE A 18 0.72 25.59 1.21
C ILE A 18 1.65 25.09 0.10
N TYR A 19 1.09 24.83 -1.08
CA TYR A 19 1.86 24.48 -2.27
C TYR A 19 2.28 25.74 -3.04
N GLY A 20 3.57 25.82 -3.37
CA GLY A 20 4.10 26.90 -4.19
C GLY A 20 4.60 28.13 -3.43
N CYS A 21 4.38 28.20 -2.11
CA CYS A 21 5.04 29.17 -1.23
C CYS A 21 6.32 28.60 -0.59
N GLY A 22 7.10 29.46 0.06
CA GLY A 22 8.27 29.02 0.83
C GLY A 22 7.89 28.10 1.99
N PHE A 23 8.85 27.30 2.46
CA PHE A 23 8.59 26.38 3.58
C PHE A 23 8.18 27.11 4.87
N GLU A 24 8.76 28.27 5.13
CA GLU A 24 8.43 29.08 6.32
C GLU A 24 7.00 29.60 6.27
N ASP A 25 6.55 30.08 5.11
CA ASP A 25 5.17 30.57 4.92
C ASP A 25 4.16 29.42 5.06
N ALA A 26 4.45 28.28 4.43
CA ALA A 26 3.63 27.09 4.55
C ALA A 26 3.56 26.56 6.00
N SER A 27 4.68 26.56 6.71
CA SER A 27 4.74 26.12 8.11
C SER A 27 3.97 27.06 9.04
N THR A 28 4.01 28.36 8.75
CA THR A 28 3.27 29.37 9.49
C THR A 28 1.77 29.18 9.29
N LEU A 29 1.29 29.05 8.05
CA LEU A 29 -0.11 28.79 7.77
C LEU A 29 -0.60 27.49 8.43
N ILE A 30 0.19 26.42 8.37
CA ILE A 30 -0.14 25.15 9.01
C ILE A 30 -0.29 25.33 10.53
N ARG A 31 0.60 26.08 11.19
CA ARG A 31 0.50 26.34 12.63
C ARG A 31 -0.76 27.13 12.97
N VAL A 32 -1.10 28.15 12.17
CA VAL A 32 -2.31 28.96 12.34
C VAL A 32 -3.56 28.08 12.21
N LEU A 33 -3.66 27.26 11.15
CA LEU A 33 -4.79 26.34 10.94
C LEU A 33 -4.91 25.31 12.08
N MET A 34 -3.78 24.80 12.58
CA MET A 34 -3.78 23.84 13.68
C MET A 34 -4.06 24.48 15.05
N GLY A 35 -4.05 25.79 15.15
CA GLY A 35 -4.48 26.56 16.34
C GLY A 35 -5.92 27.05 16.26
N ASP A 36 -6.59 26.92 15.12
CA ASP A 36 -7.96 27.37 14.90
C ASP A 36 -8.97 26.28 15.26
N ASN A 37 -9.85 26.55 16.22
CA ASN A 37 -10.85 25.59 16.68
C ASN A 37 -11.86 25.22 15.59
N GLU A 38 -12.27 26.17 14.74
CA GLU A 38 -13.20 25.89 13.63
C GLU A 38 -12.56 24.96 12.58
N PHE A 39 -11.27 25.17 12.30
CA PHE A 39 -10.51 24.26 11.44
C PHE A 39 -10.33 22.89 12.09
N LEU A 40 -10.11 22.79 13.38
CA LEU A 40 -10.00 21.51 14.08
C LEU A 40 -11.31 20.73 14.05
N GLU A 41 -12.47 21.38 14.18
CA GLU A 41 -13.77 20.75 13.99
C GLU A 41 -14.00 20.28 12.55
N PHE A 42 -13.61 21.13 11.57
CA PHE A 42 -13.65 20.75 10.17
C PHE A 42 -12.74 19.55 9.88
N ASN A 43 -11.53 19.55 10.44
CA ASN A 43 -10.58 18.44 10.30
C ASN A 43 -11.10 17.14 10.96
N ALA A 44 -11.77 17.23 12.11
CA ALA A 44 -12.40 16.08 12.75
C ALA A 44 -13.49 15.47 11.87
N LYS A 45 -14.33 16.28 11.22
CA LYS A 45 -15.33 15.83 10.23
C LYS A 45 -14.69 15.17 9.00
N GLN A 46 -13.42 15.46 8.72
CA GLN A 46 -12.63 14.87 7.64
C GLN A 46 -11.69 13.74 8.15
N HIS A 47 -12.03 13.10 9.26
CA HIS A 47 -11.27 12.00 9.85
C HIS A 47 -9.80 12.34 10.17
N ASN A 48 -9.54 13.57 10.60
CA ASN A 48 -8.20 14.08 10.97
C ASN A 48 -7.12 13.98 9.87
N ARG A 49 -7.52 13.87 8.60
CA ARG A 49 -6.59 13.70 7.45
C ARG A 49 -5.60 14.85 7.30
N PHE A 50 -6.02 16.08 7.64
CA PHE A 50 -5.15 17.25 7.49
C PHE A 50 -4.03 17.26 8.51
N ARG A 51 -4.29 16.84 9.75
CA ARG A 51 -3.27 16.76 10.80
C ARG A 51 -2.13 15.81 10.40
N ALA A 52 -2.45 14.64 9.88
CA ALA A 52 -1.46 13.68 9.38
C ALA A 52 -0.68 14.23 8.19
N ALA A 53 -1.39 14.83 7.20
CA ALA A 53 -0.78 15.43 6.02
C ALA A 53 0.16 16.60 6.37
N PHE A 54 -0.22 17.44 7.32
CA PHE A 54 0.59 18.56 7.78
C PHE A 54 1.83 18.12 8.53
N LYS A 55 1.72 17.15 9.44
CA LYS A 55 2.89 16.54 10.10
C LYS A 55 3.88 16.00 9.08
N LYS A 56 3.39 15.27 8.08
CA LYS A 56 4.23 14.74 7.00
C LYS A 56 4.87 15.85 6.17
N TYR A 57 4.12 16.88 5.79
CA TYR A 57 4.63 18.02 5.02
C TYR A 57 5.73 18.77 5.78
N LEU A 58 5.52 19.07 7.06
CA LEU A 58 6.51 19.73 7.90
C LEU A 58 7.79 18.90 8.06
N LYS A 59 7.64 17.59 8.23
CA LYS A 59 8.79 16.67 8.34
C LYS A 59 9.60 16.59 7.04
N MET A 60 8.94 16.61 5.88
CA MET A 60 9.60 16.53 4.57
C MET A 60 10.07 17.90 4.04
N GLY A 61 9.41 18.98 4.40
CA GLY A 61 9.68 20.33 3.87
C GLY A 61 11.02 20.92 4.30
N GLY A 62 11.58 20.48 5.42
CA GLY A 62 12.92 20.88 5.88
C GLY A 62 14.08 20.15 5.19
N GLN A 63 13.81 19.17 4.33
CA GLN A 63 14.84 18.33 3.70
C GLN A 63 14.99 18.51 2.18
N LEU A 64 14.08 19.22 1.50
CA LEU A 64 14.11 19.38 0.04
C LEU A 64 14.38 20.81 -0.38
N PRO A 65 15.46 21.08 -1.18
CA PRO A 65 15.71 22.39 -1.77
C PRO A 65 14.58 22.84 -2.71
N ALA A 66 14.22 24.12 -2.69
CA ALA A 66 13.11 24.69 -3.47
C ALA A 66 13.21 24.44 -5.00
N LYS A 67 14.40 24.13 -5.53
CA LYS A 67 14.65 23.84 -6.95
C LYS A 67 14.17 22.47 -7.41
N GLU A 68 14.06 21.47 -6.53
CA GLU A 68 13.61 20.12 -6.91
C GLU A 68 12.07 20.03 -7.03
N ARG A 69 11.34 21.00 -6.49
CA ARG A 69 9.87 21.03 -6.55
C ARG A 69 9.30 21.32 -7.93
N LYS A 70 10.08 21.95 -8.84
CA LYS A 70 9.63 22.29 -10.21
C LYS A 70 9.79 21.17 -11.23
N SER A 71 10.57 20.12 -10.92
CA SER A 71 10.82 18.99 -11.84
C SER A 71 9.86 17.81 -11.66
N LEU A 72 8.94 17.86 -10.69
CA LEU A 72 7.98 16.80 -10.41
C LEU A 72 6.64 16.95 -11.17
N SER A 73 6.54 17.93 -12.06
CA SER A 73 5.46 17.97 -13.05
C SER A 73 5.98 17.35 -14.35
N VAL A 74 5.38 16.24 -14.73
CA VAL A 74 5.54 15.51 -16.01
C VAL A 74 6.70 14.52 -16.05
N LYS A 75 6.41 13.32 -15.63
CA LYS A 75 6.49 12.02 -16.29
C LYS A 75 6.16 10.97 -15.25
N LYS A 76 4.98 10.35 -15.34
CA LYS A 76 4.67 9.09 -14.65
C LYS A 76 5.54 7.99 -15.26
N THR A 77 6.81 7.98 -14.92
CA THR A 77 7.62 6.77 -14.97
C THR A 77 7.36 6.12 -13.63
N SER A 78 6.80 4.93 -13.61
CA SER A 78 6.63 4.13 -12.42
C SER A 78 8.01 3.80 -11.87
N LEU A 79 8.53 4.69 -11.01
CA LEU A 79 9.70 4.38 -10.21
C LEU A 79 9.30 3.28 -9.22
N PRO A 80 10.18 2.29 -8.97
CA PRO A 80 9.92 1.32 -7.92
C PRO A 80 9.67 2.08 -6.63
N VAL A 81 8.61 1.71 -5.93
CA VAL A 81 8.40 2.16 -4.54
C VAL A 81 9.52 1.51 -3.75
N VAL A 82 10.63 2.23 -3.64
CA VAL A 82 11.74 1.83 -2.79
C VAL A 82 11.23 1.97 -1.37
N ASN A 83 10.84 0.87 -0.78
CA ASN A 83 10.70 0.75 0.67
C ASN A 83 12.11 0.74 1.28
N GLU A 84 12.86 1.83 1.09
CA GLU A 84 14.13 2.05 1.75
C GLU A 84 13.90 2.80 3.07
N ILE A 85 13.36 2.13 4.02
CA ILE A 85 13.80 2.17 5.41
C ILE A 85 13.85 0.70 5.80
N GLU A 86 15.03 0.13 5.95
CA GLU A 86 15.16 -1.07 6.78
C GLU A 86 14.62 -0.70 8.16
N LYS A 87 13.33 -0.91 8.34
CA LYS A 87 12.73 -0.89 9.66
C LYS A 87 13.29 -2.13 10.34
N VAL A 88 14.31 -1.93 11.15
CA VAL A 88 14.82 -2.96 12.06
C VAL A 88 13.60 -3.46 12.83
N GLN A 89 13.24 -4.72 12.64
CA GLN A 89 12.10 -5.31 13.35
C GLN A 89 12.39 -5.19 14.86
N PRO A 90 11.44 -4.70 15.64
CA PRO A 90 11.56 -4.75 17.09
C PRO A 90 11.83 -6.20 17.52
N LYS A 91 12.87 -6.42 18.30
CA LYS A 91 13.28 -7.77 18.75
C LYS A 91 12.67 -8.14 20.12
N ASP A 92 11.91 -7.26 20.69
CA ASP A 92 11.42 -7.31 22.08
C ASP A 92 9.99 -7.84 22.20
N PHE A 93 9.49 -8.57 21.19
CA PHE A 93 8.17 -9.18 21.21
C PHE A 93 8.14 -10.51 20.47
N ASP A 94 7.19 -11.37 20.84
CA ASP A 94 6.94 -12.65 20.17
C ASP A 94 5.97 -12.46 19.00
N LYS A 95 6.51 -12.39 17.79
CA LYS A 95 5.73 -12.19 16.55
C LYS A 95 4.66 -13.29 16.39
N SER A 96 4.97 -14.56 16.71
CA SER A 96 4.04 -15.67 16.53
C SER A 96 2.81 -15.53 17.43
N LYS A 97 2.99 -15.07 18.67
CA LYS A 97 1.86 -14.81 19.58
C LYS A 97 0.97 -13.68 19.07
N PHE A 98 1.57 -12.62 18.50
CA PHE A 98 0.84 -11.52 17.87
C PHE A 98 0.03 -12.00 16.66
N GLU A 99 0.62 -12.82 15.79
CA GLU A 99 -0.06 -13.38 14.61
C GLU A 99 -1.23 -14.30 15.02
N ILE A 100 -1.06 -15.12 16.06
CA ILE A 100 -2.13 -15.97 16.61
C ILE A 100 -3.27 -15.11 17.16
N THR A 101 -2.96 -14.05 17.91
CA THR A 101 -3.97 -13.14 18.46
C THR A 101 -4.75 -12.44 17.36
N LEU A 102 -4.06 -11.92 16.34
CA LEU A 102 -4.69 -11.33 15.15
C LEU A 102 -5.61 -12.32 14.45
N LEU A 103 -5.15 -13.55 14.20
CA LEU A 103 -5.94 -14.56 13.51
C LEU A 103 -7.19 -14.96 14.30
N ARG A 104 -7.12 -14.99 15.62
CA ARG A 104 -8.26 -15.35 16.49
C ARG A 104 -9.32 -14.27 16.55
N ARG A 105 -8.93 -13.00 16.64
CA ARG A 105 -9.86 -11.89 16.89
C ARG A 105 -10.20 -11.07 15.63
N TYR A 106 -9.24 -10.92 14.69
CA TYR A 106 -9.30 -9.91 13.64
C TYR A 106 -9.23 -10.48 12.22
N ARG A 107 -9.95 -11.56 11.95
CA ARG A 107 -9.98 -12.17 10.59
C ARG A 107 -10.42 -11.19 9.50
N ASN A 108 -11.29 -10.23 9.85
CA ASN A 108 -11.82 -9.21 8.93
C ASN A 108 -11.04 -7.88 8.99
N GLY A 109 -9.86 -7.91 9.59
CA GLY A 109 -8.97 -6.77 9.74
C GLY A 109 -9.19 -5.97 11.03
N MET A 110 -8.07 -5.63 11.68
CA MET A 110 -7.94 -4.78 12.86
C MET A 110 -7.78 -3.33 12.44
N GLN A 111 -8.41 -2.40 13.11
CA GLN A 111 -8.14 -0.97 12.97
C GLN A 111 -7.06 -0.53 13.95
N PHE A 112 -6.29 0.51 13.58
CA PHE A 112 -5.31 1.09 14.50
C PHE A 112 -5.97 2.19 15.33
N ASP A 113 -6.82 1.80 16.26
CA ASP A 113 -7.48 2.69 17.22
C ASP A 113 -7.37 2.13 18.65
N SER A 114 -7.69 2.96 19.64
CA SER A 114 -7.56 2.60 21.04
C SER A 114 -8.44 1.43 21.46
N ILE A 115 -9.61 1.27 20.82
CA ILE A 115 -10.56 0.20 21.15
C ILE A 115 -9.99 -1.15 20.69
N ASP A 116 -9.49 -1.20 19.44
CA ASP A 116 -8.90 -2.43 18.92
C ASP A 116 -7.57 -2.75 19.63
N PHE A 117 -6.78 -1.77 20.05
CA PHE A 117 -5.59 -2.02 20.84
C PHE A 117 -5.91 -2.60 22.23
N GLU A 118 -6.93 -2.10 22.90
CA GLU A 118 -7.38 -2.64 24.19
C GLU A 118 -7.88 -4.07 24.03
N ASN A 119 -8.77 -4.32 23.07
CA ASN A 119 -9.26 -5.65 22.74
C ASN A 119 -8.13 -6.64 22.35
N PHE A 120 -7.08 -6.14 21.69
CA PHE A 120 -5.92 -6.97 21.34
C PHE A 120 -5.15 -7.40 22.59
N ARG A 121 -4.89 -6.45 23.53
CA ARG A 121 -4.22 -6.74 24.81
C ARG A 121 -5.01 -7.75 25.63
N GLU A 122 -6.33 -7.56 25.76
CA GLU A 122 -7.21 -8.49 26.46
C GLU A 122 -7.18 -9.88 25.86
N MET A 123 -7.24 -10.00 24.52
CA MET A 123 -7.17 -11.28 23.84
C MET A 123 -5.80 -11.93 23.97
N TYR A 124 -4.72 -11.16 23.90
CA TYR A 124 -3.36 -11.66 24.11
C TYR A 124 -3.17 -12.23 25.51
N ASP A 125 -3.58 -11.47 26.54
CA ASP A 125 -3.56 -11.90 27.93
C ASP A 125 -4.37 -13.20 28.13
N ALA A 126 -5.58 -13.26 27.59
CA ALA A 126 -6.43 -14.45 27.66
C ALA A 126 -5.85 -15.69 26.95
N LEU A 127 -5.04 -15.51 25.90
CA LEU A 127 -4.44 -16.61 25.15
C LEU A 127 -3.13 -17.13 25.77
N PHE A 128 -2.34 -16.25 26.36
CA PHE A 128 -0.96 -16.57 26.75
C PHE A 128 -0.68 -16.37 28.23
N ASP A 129 -1.64 -15.86 29.02
CA ASP A 129 -1.45 -15.51 30.44
C ASP A 129 -0.27 -14.53 30.62
N GLU A 130 -0.15 -13.58 29.67
CA GLU A 130 0.92 -12.58 29.62
C GLU A 130 0.33 -11.20 29.33
N THR A 131 0.65 -10.21 30.16
CA THR A 131 0.17 -8.83 29.97
C THR A 131 1.12 -8.03 29.08
N LEU A 132 0.60 -7.42 28.01
CA LEU A 132 1.36 -6.51 27.16
C LEU A 132 1.46 -5.13 27.83
N THR A 133 2.70 -4.67 28.07
CA THR A 133 3.00 -3.38 28.72
C THR A 133 3.28 -2.26 27.72
N PHE A 134 3.16 -2.52 26.41
CA PHE A 134 3.37 -1.52 25.37
C PHE A 134 2.26 -0.47 25.38
N ASP A 135 2.61 0.80 25.17
CA ASP A 135 1.65 1.83 24.82
C ASP A 135 1.09 1.61 23.40
N ASP A 136 0.10 2.41 22.98
CA ASP A 136 -0.56 2.21 21.68
C ASP A 136 0.39 2.43 20.50
N GLU A 137 1.32 3.38 20.59
CA GLU A 137 2.28 3.67 19.53
C GLU A 137 3.29 2.51 19.36
N ALA A 138 3.81 2.00 20.46
CA ALA A 138 4.73 0.87 20.46
C ALA A 138 4.03 -0.45 20.06
N LEU A 139 2.76 -0.62 20.44
CA LEU A 139 1.96 -1.76 20.01
C LEU A 139 1.68 -1.72 18.49
N GLU A 140 1.27 -0.55 17.97
CA GLU A 140 1.04 -0.35 16.53
C GLU A 140 2.31 -0.66 15.73
N GLU A 141 3.48 -0.17 16.18
CA GLU A 141 4.74 -0.44 15.50
C GLU A 141 4.99 -1.94 15.34
N ARG A 142 4.77 -2.75 16.40
CA ARG A 142 4.97 -4.20 16.37
C ARG A 142 3.93 -4.92 15.54
N LEU A 143 2.67 -4.53 15.67
CA LEU A 143 1.57 -5.09 14.90
C LEU A 143 1.76 -4.97 13.38
N ARG A 144 2.38 -3.89 12.91
CA ARG A 144 2.68 -3.68 11.48
C ARG A 144 3.61 -4.73 10.89
N TYR A 145 4.33 -5.51 11.72
CA TYR A 145 5.15 -6.64 11.29
C TYR A 145 4.44 -8.00 11.37
N CYS A 146 3.21 -8.03 11.89
CA CYS A 146 2.48 -9.27 12.18
C CYS A 146 1.33 -9.56 11.21
N GLY A 147 1.17 -8.77 10.15
CA GLY A 147 0.08 -8.97 9.21
C GLY A 147 0.17 -8.09 7.98
N VAL A 148 -0.81 -8.25 7.13
CA VAL A 148 -0.95 -7.54 5.86
C VAL A 148 -1.72 -6.24 6.06
N LEU A 149 -1.08 -5.12 5.78
CA LEU A 149 -1.73 -3.80 5.86
C LEU A 149 -2.45 -3.47 4.55
N TYR A 150 -3.78 -3.34 4.62
CA TYR A 150 -4.60 -3.00 3.47
C TYR A 150 -5.74 -2.04 3.86
N LYS A 151 -5.89 -0.91 3.15
CA LYS A 151 -6.89 0.14 3.40
C LYS A 151 -6.99 0.57 4.88
N ASP A 152 -5.84 0.87 5.48
CA ASP A 152 -5.71 1.29 6.89
C ASP A 152 -6.17 0.23 7.93
N ARG A 153 -6.27 -1.05 7.53
CA ARG A 153 -6.53 -2.18 8.41
C ARG A 153 -5.41 -3.21 8.33
N LEU A 154 -5.14 -3.86 9.44
CA LEU A 154 -4.19 -4.96 9.54
C LEU A 154 -4.93 -6.29 9.50
N PHE A 155 -4.59 -7.13 8.55
CA PHE A 155 -5.18 -8.46 8.38
C PHE A 155 -4.18 -9.55 8.73
N PRO A 156 -4.56 -10.61 9.46
CA PRO A 156 -3.72 -11.79 9.60
C PRO A 156 -3.53 -12.46 8.23
N ALA A 157 -2.29 -12.78 7.87
CA ALA A 157 -1.98 -13.33 6.55
C ALA A 157 -2.74 -14.64 6.25
N GLU A 158 -2.80 -15.57 7.22
CA GLU A 158 -3.57 -16.81 7.09
C GLU A 158 -5.09 -16.60 7.02
N GLY A 159 -5.59 -15.44 7.45
CA GLY A 159 -6.99 -15.06 7.31
C GLY A 159 -7.34 -14.55 5.91
N ILE A 160 -6.33 -14.12 5.12
CA ILE A 160 -6.51 -13.68 3.73
C ILE A 160 -6.41 -14.87 2.79
N ILE A 161 -5.32 -15.63 2.87
CA ILE A 161 -5.01 -16.78 2.03
C ILE A 161 -4.50 -17.89 2.95
N ASP A 162 -5.13 -19.07 2.88
CA ASP A 162 -4.72 -20.25 3.63
C ASP A 162 -3.39 -20.85 3.11
N ASN A 163 -2.76 -21.71 3.89
CA ASN A 163 -1.44 -22.25 3.58
C ASN A 163 -1.39 -23.02 2.25
N ASN A 164 -2.43 -23.76 1.91
CA ASN A 164 -2.47 -24.53 0.67
C ASN A 164 -2.58 -23.62 -0.56
N THR A 165 -3.44 -22.61 -0.49
CA THR A 165 -3.59 -21.59 -1.52
C THR A 165 -2.33 -20.72 -1.63
N LYS A 166 -1.64 -20.43 -0.51
CA LYS A 166 -0.34 -19.76 -0.48
C LYS A 166 0.73 -20.54 -1.27
N GLU A 167 0.84 -21.85 -1.04
CA GLU A 167 1.78 -22.71 -1.77
C GLU A 167 1.49 -22.67 -3.28
N THR A 168 0.22 -22.75 -3.67
CA THR A 168 -0.23 -22.65 -5.07
C THR A 168 0.16 -21.29 -5.68
N LEU A 169 -0.06 -20.20 -4.97
CA LEU A 169 0.29 -18.85 -5.41
C LEU A 169 1.79 -18.70 -5.66
N PHE A 170 2.62 -19.09 -4.69
CA PHE A 170 4.07 -18.94 -4.83
C PHE A 170 4.69 -19.92 -5.83
N ALA A 171 4.12 -21.12 -6.00
CA ALA A 171 4.49 -22.04 -7.07
C ALA A 171 4.16 -21.45 -8.46
N TYR A 172 2.99 -20.84 -8.63
CA TYR A 172 2.61 -20.15 -9.85
C TYR A 172 3.59 -19.02 -10.18
N ILE A 173 3.88 -18.13 -9.21
CA ILE A 173 4.82 -17.01 -9.37
C ILE A 173 6.21 -17.52 -9.78
N ALA A 174 6.72 -18.53 -9.07
CA ALA A 174 8.02 -19.12 -9.36
C ALA A 174 8.08 -19.74 -10.76
N ASN A 175 7.02 -20.46 -11.18
CA ASN A 175 6.91 -21.04 -12.51
C ASN A 175 6.92 -19.96 -13.59
N CYS A 176 6.17 -18.89 -13.43
CA CYS A 176 6.13 -17.80 -14.40
C CYS A 176 7.50 -17.17 -14.62
N PHE A 177 8.25 -16.88 -13.55
CA PHE A 177 9.60 -16.35 -13.69
C PHE A 177 10.59 -17.37 -14.23
N SER A 178 10.46 -18.64 -13.91
CA SER A 178 11.32 -19.72 -14.45
C SER A 178 11.09 -19.95 -15.95
N THR A 179 9.90 -19.68 -16.46
CA THR A 179 9.56 -19.77 -17.89
C THR A 179 9.96 -18.52 -18.69
N GLY A 180 10.65 -17.56 -18.07
CA GLY A 180 11.24 -16.41 -18.74
C GLY A 180 10.41 -15.14 -18.69
N LYS A 181 9.26 -15.10 -17.99
CA LYS A 181 8.55 -13.84 -17.79
C LYS A 181 9.41 -12.87 -16.99
N SER A 182 9.56 -11.65 -17.45
CA SER A 182 10.32 -10.60 -16.78
C SER A 182 9.50 -9.84 -15.72
N VAL A 183 8.18 -9.81 -15.89
CA VAL A 183 7.21 -9.14 -15.02
C VAL A 183 5.96 -9.99 -14.81
N LEU A 184 5.32 -9.81 -13.65
CA LEU A 184 4.01 -10.40 -13.36
C LEU A 184 3.09 -9.31 -12.82
N TYR A 185 1.97 -9.09 -13.50
CA TYR A 185 0.93 -8.17 -13.06
C TYR A 185 0.07 -8.79 -11.97
N TYR A 186 -0.19 -8.05 -10.89
CA TYR A 186 -1.04 -8.54 -9.80
C TYR A 186 -2.45 -8.88 -10.28
N LYS A 187 -2.96 -8.09 -11.23
CA LYS A 187 -4.26 -8.35 -11.85
C LYS A 187 -4.27 -9.70 -12.62
N ALA A 188 -3.20 -10.01 -13.35
CA ALA A 188 -3.09 -11.29 -14.05
C ALA A 188 -3.02 -12.46 -13.05
N ILE A 189 -2.17 -12.36 -12.02
CA ILE A 189 -2.10 -13.38 -10.96
C ILE A 189 -3.48 -13.61 -10.33
N TYR A 190 -4.20 -12.52 -10.01
CA TYR A 190 -5.52 -12.58 -9.39
C TYR A 190 -6.56 -13.26 -10.29
N GLN A 191 -6.51 -13.01 -11.60
CA GLN A 191 -7.40 -13.60 -12.59
C GLN A 191 -7.07 -15.08 -12.84
N ASP A 192 -5.80 -15.39 -13.10
CA ASP A 192 -5.34 -16.75 -13.43
C ASP A 192 -5.56 -17.74 -12.27
N LEU A 193 -5.43 -17.25 -11.02
CA LEU A 193 -5.64 -18.03 -9.82
C LEU A 193 -7.04 -17.84 -9.19
N SER A 194 -8.00 -17.27 -9.95
CA SER A 194 -9.35 -16.99 -9.44
C SER A 194 -10.04 -18.23 -8.84
N ASN A 195 -9.85 -19.39 -9.42
CA ASN A 195 -10.38 -20.66 -8.90
C ASN A 195 -9.73 -21.05 -7.54
N ALA A 196 -8.42 -20.84 -7.41
CA ALA A 196 -7.71 -21.10 -6.16
C ALA A 196 -8.13 -20.11 -5.06
N PHE A 197 -8.46 -18.88 -5.43
CA PHE A 197 -8.92 -17.84 -4.51
C PHE A 197 -10.41 -17.90 -4.18
N ALA A 198 -11.18 -18.83 -4.77
CA ALA A 198 -12.63 -18.91 -4.57
C ALA A 198 -13.05 -19.10 -3.10
N SER A 199 -12.17 -19.72 -2.27
CA SER A 199 -12.38 -19.88 -0.83
C SER A 199 -11.81 -18.74 0.03
N CYS A 200 -11.06 -17.81 -0.58
CA CYS A 200 -10.36 -16.72 0.12
C CYS A 200 -11.25 -15.47 0.24
N PHE A 201 -12.33 -15.56 1.00
CA PHE A 201 -13.35 -14.50 1.10
C PHE A 201 -12.85 -13.14 1.61
N THR A 202 -11.71 -13.13 2.30
CA THR A 202 -11.09 -11.90 2.80
C THR A 202 -10.26 -11.20 1.72
N LEU A 203 -9.80 -11.92 0.70
CA LEU A 203 -9.02 -11.38 -0.42
C LEU A 203 -9.90 -10.52 -1.33
N ALA A 204 -9.88 -9.21 -1.13
CA ALA A 204 -10.83 -8.29 -1.75
C ALA A 204 -10.52 -7.97 -3.23
N ASP A 205 -9.26 -7.78 -3.57
CA ASP A 205 -8.82 -7.34 -4.90
C ASP A 205 -7.31 -7.60 -5.14
N GLU A 206 -6.84 -7.27 -6.34
CA GLU A 206 -5.43 -7.43 -6.73
C GLU A 206 -4.46 -6.55 -5.91
N LYS A 207 -4.94 -5.46 -5.31
CA LYS A 207 -4.11 -4.60 -4.44
C LYS A 207 -3.89 -5.25 -3.08
N MET A 208 -4.91 -5.94 -2.57
CA MET A 208 -4.77 -6.74 -1.36
C MET A 208 -3.87 -7.96 -1.61
N LEU A 209 -3.98 -8.57 -2.79
CA LEU A 209 -3.07 -9.64 -3.21
C LEU A 209 -1.62 -9.15 -3.26
N LYS A 210 -1.37 -7.97 -3.83
CA LYS A 210 -0.04 -7.32 -3.81
C LYS A 210 0.48 -7.21 -2.37
N ALA A 211 -0.29 -6.60 -1.47
CA ALA A 211 0.12 -6.41 -0.07
C ALA A 211 0.38 -7.76 0.62
N TYR A 212 -0.40 -8.80 0.31
CA TYR A 212 -0.19 -10.15 0.80
C TYR A 212 1.13 -10.76 0.29
N ILE A 213 1.43 -10.63 -1.00
CA ILE A 213 2.68 -11.13 -1.60
C ILE A 213 3.89 -10.40 -0.98
N GLU A 214 3.84 -9.07 -0.85
CA GLU A 214 4.90 -8.28 -0.22
C GLU A 214 5.17 -8.71 1.23
N TYR A 215 4.14 -9.08 1.98
CA TYR A 215 4.27 -9.55 3.35
C TYR A 215 4.81 -10.99 3.45
N SER A 216 4.35 -11.87 2.56
CA SER A 216 4.52 -13.33 2.70
C SER A 216 5.68 -13.91 1.89
N ALA A 217 6.22 -13.16 0.91
CA ALA A 217 7.36 -13.61 0.10
C ALA A 217 8.67 -13.59 0.91
N GLU A 218 9.64 -14.36 0.46
CA GLU A 218 11.00 -14.30 0.98
C GLU A 218 11.57 -12.90 0.76
N LYS A 219 12.26 -12.39 1.78
CA LYS A 219 12.87 -11.06 1.74
C LYS A 219 13.79 -10.95 0.52
N ASP A 220 13.73 -9.80 -0.15
CA ASP A 220 14.60 -9.44 -1.29
C ASP A 220 14.52 -10.37 -2.52
N LYS A 221 13.52 -11.25 -2.59
CA LYS A 221 13.34 -12.15 -3.72
C LYS A 221 12.73 -11.47 -4.95
N TYR A 222 11.88 -10.47 -4.72
CA TYR A 222 11.16 -9.75 -5.75
C TYR A 222 11.20 -8.26 -5.53
N TYR A 223 11.11 -7.50 -6.62
CA TYR A 223 10.89 -6.06 -6.61
C TYR A 223 9.41 -5.77 -6.89
N TYR A 224 8.81 -4.95 -6.04
CA TYR A 224 7.37 -4.66 -6.05
C TYR A 224 7.12 -3.27 -6.62
N PHE A 225 6.38 -3.19 -7.72
CA PHE A 225 5.98 -1.96 -8.37
C PHE A 225 4.48 -1.69 -8.10
N SER A 226 3.94 -0.62 -8.67
CA SER A 226 2.52 -0.27 -8.47
C SER A 226 1.58 -1.41 -8.88
N ASP A 227 1.77 -1.95 -10.08
CA ASP A 227 0.82 -2.85 -10.73
C ASP A 227 1.39 -4.24 -11.03
N TYR A 228 2.70 -4.41 -10.88
CA TYR A 228 3.42 -5.64 -11.20
C TYR A 228 4.57 -5.89 -10.22
N MET A 229 5.14 -7.09 -10.27
CA MET A 229 6.37 -7.50 -9.61
C MET A 229 7.38 -8.03 -10.61
N SER A 230 8.67 -8.01 -10.27
CA SER A 230 9.78 -8.52 -11.09
C SER A 230 10.87 -9.11 -10.21
N VAL A 231 11.72 -9.96 -10.79
CA VAL A 231 12.99 -10.41 -10.20
C VAL A 231 14.14 -9.43 -10.48
N ASP A 232 13.94 -8.47 -11.39
CA ASP A 232 14.92 -7.43 -11.73
C ASP A 232 14.37 -6.04 -11.36
N ARG A 233 15.16 -5.28 -10.60
CA ARG A 233 14.83 -3.90 -10.21
C ARG A 233 14.74 -2.96 -11.40
N ASN A 234 15.55 -3.19 -12.43
CA ASN A 234 15.66 -2.32 -13.59
C ASN A 234 14.95 -2.90 -14.83
N VAL A 235 13.96 -3.76 -14.61
CA VAL A 235 13.23 -4.40 -15.70
C VAL A 235 12.67 -3.36 -16.67
N LYS A 236 12.97 -3.56 -17.95
CA LYS A 236 12.33 -2.81 -19.04
C LYS A 236 11.10 -3.60 -19.45
N ILE A 237 9.94 -2.96 -19.37
CA ILE A 237 8.69 -3.58 -19.80
C ILE A 237 8.51 -3.24 -21.27
N ASP A 238 8.53 -4.28 -22.09
CA ASP A 238 8.15 -4.23 -23.48
C ASP A 238 7.04 -5.28 -23.69
N HIS A 239 5.86 -4.81 -24.04
CA HIS A 239 4.71 -5.68 -24.31
C HIS A 239 4.48 -5.89 -25.80
N THR A 240 5.34 -5.33 -26.64
CA THR A 240 5.18 -5.39 -28.09
C THR A 240 5.16 -6.84 -28.56
N GLU A 241 6.11 -7.65 -28.09
CA GLU A 241 6.19 -9.07 -28.45
C GLU A 241 4.94 -9.86 -28.01
N GLU A 242 4.45 -9.64 -26.79
CA GLU A 242 3.26 -10.31 -26.24
C GLU A 242 2.00 -9.94 -27.03
N VAL A 243 1.86 -8.67 -27.38
CA VAL A 243 0.75 -8.16 -28.18
C VAL A 243 0.84 -8.67 -29.61
N GLU A 244 2.02 -8.66 -30.23
CA GLU A 244 2.25 -9.18 -31.57
C GLU A 244 1.94 -10.69 -31.64
N GLU A 245 2.44 -11.48 -30.68
CA GLU A 245 2.17 -12.93 -30.61
C GLU A 245 0.67 -13.20 -30.46
N TYR A 246 -0.03 -12.42 -29.66
CA TYR A 246 -1.48 -12.53 -29.53
C TYR A 246 -2.21 -12.27 -30.86
N PHE A 247 -1.86 -11.20 -31.58
CA PHE A 247 -2.46 -10.89 -32.88
C PHE A 247 -2.12 -11.96 -33.94
N LEU A 248 -0.89 -12.47 -33.93
CA LEU A 248 -0.47 -13.55 -34.85
C LEU A 248 -1.23 -14.85 -34.57
N SER A 249 -1.40 -15.21 -33.30
CA SER A 249 -2.12 -16.42 -32.89
C SER A 249 -3.61 -16.37 -33.21
N ALA A 250 -4.21 -15.18 -33.16
CA ALA A 250 -5.62 -14.99 -33.48
C ALA A 250 -5.96 -15.25 -34.94
N GLY A 251 -5.00 -15.14 -35.87
CA GLY A 251 -5.13 -15.51 -37.28
C GLY A 251 -6.18 -14.72 -38.07
N LYS A 252 -6.77 -13.68 -37.50
CA LYS A 252 -7.80 -12.83 -38.12
C LYS A 252 -7.67 -11.39 -37.62
N PRO A 253 -8.05 -10.40 -38.43
CA PRO A 253 -8.13 -9.02 -38.01
C PRO A 253 -9.09 -8.88 -36.82
N MET A 254 -8.64 -8.17 -35.75
CA MET A 254 -9.49 -7.84 -34.61
C MET A 254 -9.28 -6.37 -34.21
N ARG A 255 -10.22 -5.82 -33.47
CA ARG A 255 -10.09 -4.47 -32.95
C ARG A 255 -9.14 -4.49 -31.77
N LEU A 256 -8.37 -3.42 -31.60
CA LEU A 256 -7.43 -3.27 -30.50
C LEU A 256 -8.15 -3.38 -29.12
N ASP A 257 -9.35 -2.82 -29.03
CA ASP A 257 -10.17 -2.92 -27.79
C ASP A 257 -10.57 -4.37 -27.44
N ASP A 258 -10.81 -5.21 -28.46
CA ASP A 258 -11.14 -6.62 -28.24
C ASP A 258 -9.88 -7.39 -27.79
N ALA A 259 -8.71 -7.08 -28.35
CA ALA A 259 -7.44 -7.64 -27.93
C ALA A 259 -7.14 -7.27 -26.45
N PHE A 260 -7.30 -6.02 -26.07
CA PHE A 260 -7.08 -5.57 -24.68
C PHE A 260 -8.13 -6.08 -23.69
N SER A 261 -9.28 -6.54 -24.13
CA SER A 261 -10.23 -7.24 -23.24
C SER A 261 -9.65 -8.58 -22.78
N THR A 262 -8.88 -9.25 -23.63
CA THR A 262 -8.20 -10.51 -23.33
C THR A 262 -6.85 -10.28 -22.65
N LEU A 263 -6.06 -9.33 -23.16
CA LEU A 263 -4.79 -8.88 -22.57
C LEU A 263 -5.02 -7.84 -21.46
N SER A 264 -6.03 -8.05 -20.62
CA SER A 264 -6.49 -7.05 -19.64
C SER A 264 -5.46 -6.72 -18.54
N HIS A 265 -4.38 -7.47 -18.44
CA HIS A 265 -3.24 -7.23 -17.56
C HIS A 265 -2.27 -6.17 -18.11
N ILE A 266 -2.30 -5.93 -19.43
CA ILE A 266 -1.45 -4.92 -20.08
C ILE A 266 -2.18 -3.58 -20.07
N PRO A 267 -1.62 -2.53 -19.45
CA PRO A 267 -2.17 -1.18 -19.53
C PRO A 267 -2.10 -0.66 -20.97
N LYS A 268 -3.22 -0.16 -21.51
CA LYS A 268 -3.30 0.37 -22.88
C LYS A 268 -2.26 1.46 -23.17
N GLU A 269 -1.90 2.24 -22.16
CA GLU A 269 -0.93 3.33 -22.25
C GLU A 269 0.53 2.84 -22.43
N ARG A 270 0.76 1.54 -22.40
CA ARG A 270 2.10 0.93 -22.54
C ARG A 270 2.31 0.19 -23.86
N VAL A 271 1.32 0.24 -24.73
CA VAL A 271 1.39 -0.33 -26.07
C VAL A 271 1.16 0.82 -27.04
N ASP A 272 2.23 1.46 -27.47
CA ASP A 272 2.25 2.49 -28.51
C ASP A 272 2.75 1.91 -29.83
#